data_4265c124f971acf0271f976751a8a83b
#
_entry.id   4265c124f971acf0271f976751a8a83b
#
_cell.length_a   1.000
_cell.length_b   1.000
_cell.length_c   1.000
_cell.angle_alpha   90.00
_cell.angle_beta   90.00
_cell.angle_gamma   90.00
#
_symmetry.space_group_name_H-M   'P 1'
#
loop_
_entity.id
_entity.type
_entity.pdbx_description
1 polymer ?
#
loop_
_entity_poly.entity_id
_entity_poly.type
_entity_poly.pdbx_seq_one_letter_code
_entity_poly.pdbx_strand_id
1 'polypeptide(L)'
;WTVAYHGPVDASFAVQPQQGATLAQALAAVIAGRPAPVAEAAVRGARIDFPDRAKAAQFARISYAREVAPILEAKCVSCHVEGGMGPFAMNSYETVKGFSPMIREVLRTKRMPPFHSDPHYGAWKNDMSLSSDQIKTVVNWVEAGAPRGAGPDPLARVRAPTVDWPMGKPDLIVKVPAFDVPAGGLVDYQDWSVPSSLTEGRWLKATAWKAGATPTVHHALAGWIPEVRADGRGFSWNTSMGGYGPGGEANLSPASTGTYVPPGGSFAFQMHYTPVGKAMRDETQVGLYFHETPPKYILRQASVTDFSIEIPAGAGRHHERAYLEFPHDALLYGTQPHCHSRCYSTKLTIQYPDGRKKVLLNQPRYDFGWQREFIFEKLFEVPAGSRLIAEYVFDNSTANAANPDPKHNVTFGEQTSQEMLFTFVRFRWKDETSTNRRDDYQKALQGNVMFGALDDNMDDRLQAVEFRNSPRFAPFKAFLPMVDANKDGGLDKTELAAAMAMMQKMRQGGLGAPAAKAAPGS
;
A
#
# COMPACT_ATOMS: atom_id res chain seq x y z
N TRP A 1 5.51 23.38 -13.54
CA TRP A 1 5.91 22.69 -14.78
C TRP A 1 5.66 23.59 -15.97
N THR A 2 6.67 23.79 -16.80
CA THR A 2 6.56 24.57 -18.05
C THR A 2 6.70 23.58 -19.21
N VAL A 3 5.78 23.63 -20.17
CA VAL A 3 5.91 22.86 -21.42
C VAL A 3 7.02 23.50 -22.23
N ALA A 4 8.14 22.81 -22.38
CA ALA A 4 9.30 23.30 -23.12
C ALA A 4 9.19 23.08 -24.64
N TYR A 5 8.39 22.08 -25.05
CA TYR A 5 8.15 21.75 -26.45
C TYR A 5 6.78 21.09 -26.62
N HIS A 6 6.07 21.49 -27.67
CA HIS A 6 4.82 20.90 -28.14
C HIS A 6 4.88 20.71 -29.66
N GLY A 7 4.90 19.46 -30.12
CA GLY A 7 5.02 19.19 -31.55
C GLY A 7 5.33 17.70 -31.84
N PRO A 8 5.58 17.38 -33.13
CA PRO A 8 5.91 16.01 -33.53
C PRO A 8 7.30 15.61 -33.06
N VAL A 9 7.52 14.30 -32.94
CA VAL A 9 8.84 13.74 -32.60
C VAL A 9 9.86 14.09 -33.70
N ASP A 10 9.40 14.11 -34.93
CA ASP A 10 10.21 14.41 -36.12
C ASP A 10 9.32 15.12 -37.17
N ALA A 11 9.94 15.91 -38.04
CA ALA A 11 9.25 16.70 -39.05
C ALA A 11 9.00 15.92 -40.36
N SER A 12 9.47 14.68 -40.50
CA SER A 12 9.38 13.90 -41.73
C SER A 12 8.23 12.90 -41.73
N PHE A 13 7.43 12.90 -42.79
CA PHE A 13 6.46 11.85 -43.11
C PHE A 13 7.10 10.65 -43.83
N ALA A 14 8.37 10.77 -44.24
CA ALA A 14 9.05 9.78 -45.04
C ALA A 14 9.95 8.90 -44.19
N VAL A 15 10.14 7.68 -44.65
CA VAL A 15 10.95 6.58 -44.08
C VAL A 15 12.45 6.93 -43.85
N GLN A 16 12.84 8.18 -43.95
CA GLN A 16 14.21 8.62 -43.70
C GLN A 16 14.27 9.50 -42.44
N PRO A 17 14.86 9.01 -41.35
CA PRO A 17 14.75 9.62 -40.01
C PRO A 17 15.68 10.81 -39.74
N GLN A 18 16.30 11.43 -40.69
CA GLN A 18 17.42 12.35 -40.41
C GLN A 18 17.19 13.84 -40.67
N GLN A 19 16.03 14.29 -41.09
CA GLN A 19 15.77 15.71 -41.23
C GLN A 19 14.65 16.16 -40.28
N GLY A 20 15.01 16.70 -39.14
CA GLY A 20 14.12 17.40 -38.26
C GLY A 20 13.73 16.75 -36.95
N ALA A 21 14.70 16.19 -36.25
CA ALA A 21 14.54 15.64 -34.90
C ALA A 21 14.22 16.74 -33.87
N THR A 22 13.06 17.40 -34.04
CA THR A 22 12.66 18.57 -33.24
C THR A 22 12.52 18.25 -31.75
N LEU A 23 11.98 17.08 -31.42
CA LEU A 23 11.91 16.63 -30.02
C LEU A 23 13.30 16.39 -29.45
N ALA A 24 14.20 15.73 -30.19
CA ALA A 24 15.57 15.46 -29.73
C ALA A 24 16.35 16.76 -29.51
N GLN A 25 16.21 17.73 -30.40
CA GLN A 25 16.83 19.06 -30.26
C GLN A 25 16.26 19.84 -29.08
N ALA A 26 14.95 19.81 -28.88
CA ALA A 26 14.29 20.42 -27.74
C ALA A 26 14.75 19.79 -26.41
N LEU A 27 14.82 18.47 -26.37
CA LEU A 27 15.27 17.71 -25.18
C LEU A 27 16.74 18.01 -24.86
N ALA A 28 17.61 18.01 -25.87
CA ALA A 28 19.04 18.35 -25.68
C ALA A 28 19.23 19.78 -25.17
N ALA A 29 18.44 20.75 -25.67
CA ALA A 29 18.48 22.12 -25.18
C ALA A 29 18.03 22.23 -23.72
N VAL A 30 16.91 21.58 -23.34
CA VAL A 30 16.38 21.58 -21.96
C VAL A 30 17.34 20.92 -21.00
N ILE A 31 17.94 19.79 -21.37
CA ILE A 31 18.97 19.11 -20.56
C ILE A 31 20.19 20.03 -20.34
N ALA A 32 20.55 20.83 -21.35
CA ALA A 32 21.63 21.81 -21.26
C ALA A 32 21.22 23.14 -20.55
N GLY A 33 20.03 23.21 -19.96
CA GLY A 33 19.50 24.40 -19.29
C GLY A 33 19.16 25.55 -20.22
N ARG A 34 18.96 25.28 -21.52
CA ARG A 34 18.64 26.30 -22.55
C ARG A 34 17.19 26.15 -23.01
N PRO A 35 16.55 27.23 -23.47
CA PRO A 35 15.24 27.15 -24.11
C PRO A 35 15.28 26.23 -25.34
N ALA A 36 14.17 25.53 -25.58
CA ALA A 36 14.01 24.75 -26.81
C ALA A 36 14.13 25.66 -28.04
N PRO A 37 14.88 25.24 -29.07
CA PRO A 37 15.06 26.05 -30.29
C PRO A 37 13.75 26.35 -30.99
N VAL A 38 12.79 25.41 -30.89
CA VAL A 38 11.41 25.56 -31.36
C VAL A 38 10.51 25.10 -30.22
N ALA A 39 9.73 26.01 -29.65
CA ALA A 39 8.82 25.67 -28.54
C ALA A 39 7.55 24.99 -29.04
N GLU A 40 7.11 25.30 -30.26
CA GLU A 40 5.93 24.70 -30.89
C GLU A 40 6.20 24.43 -32.37
N ALA A 41 5.91 23.22 -32.83
CA ALA A 41 6.03 22.86 -34.23
C ALA A 41 4.71 22.29 -34.76
N ALA A 42 4.33 22.72 -35.96
CA ALA A 42 3.13 22.26 -36.63
C ALA A 42 3.21 20.78 -36.98
N VAL A 43 2.20 20.01 -36.61
CA VAL A 43 2.05 18.59 -36.99
C VAL A 43 1.51 18.53 -38.43
N ARG A 44 2.22 17.82 -39.32
CA ARG A 44 1.70 17.46 -40.65
C ARG A 44 0.97 16.12 -40.55
N GLY A 45 -0.24 16.05 -41.08
CA GLY A 45 -1.03 14.84 -41.11
C GLY A 45 -2.47 15.09 -41.52
N ALA A 46 -3.18 14.04 -41.91
CA ALA A 46 -4.61 14.12 -42.12
C ALA A 46 -5.30 14.39 -40.75
N ARG A 47 -6.23 15.32 -40.76
CA ARG A 47 -7.07 15.58 -39.58
C ARG A 47 -7.93 14.33 -39.33
N ILE A 48 -7.82 13.74 -38.16
CA ILE A 48 -8.74 12.70 -37.73
C ILE A 48 -10.00 13.40 -37.20
N ASP A 49 -11.07 13.33 -37.98
CA ASP A 49 -12.37 13.80 -37.54
C ASP A 49 -13.00 12.72 -36.63
N PHE A 50 -12.98 12.99 -35.34
CA PHE A 50 -13.70 12.14 -34.39
C PHE A 50 -15.20 12.46 -34.47
N PRO A 51 -16.06 11.45 -34.75
CA PRO A 51 -17.53 11.64 -34.78
C PRO A 51 -18.08 12.29 -33.49
N ASP A 52 -17.37 12.11 -32.37
CA ASP A 52 -17.75 12.67 -31.08
C ASP A 52 -17.57 14.20 -30.98
N ARG A 53 -16.82 14.84 -31.86
CA ARG A 53 -16.74 16.31 -31.90
C ARG A 53 -18.07 16.96 -32.27
N ALA A 54 -18.90 16.30 -33.08
CA ALA A 54 -20.26 16.78 -33.38
C ALA A 54 -21.14 16.77 -32.11
N LYS A 55 -20.85 15.90 -31.14
CA LYS A 55 -21.53 15.84 -29.84
C LYS A 55 -20.97 16.83 -28.82
N ALA A 56 -19.81 17.42 -29.06
CA ALA A 56 -19.15 18.35 -28.12
C ALA A 56 -20.06 19.53 -27.74
N ALA A 57 -20.85 20.04 -28.70
CA ALA A 57 -21.79 21.14 -28.47
C ALA A 57 -22.83 20.83 -27.37
N GLN A 58 -23.28 19.59 -27.26
CA GLN A 58 -24.26 19.19 -26.23
C GLN A 58 -23.66 19.24 -24.81
N PHE A 59 -22.35 19.10 -24.68
CA PHE A 59 -21.63 19.11 -23.41
C PHE A 59 -21.07 20.49 -23.04
N ALA A 60 -21.13 21.47 -23.95
CA ALA A 60 -20.62 22.82 -23.70
C ALA A 60 -21.32 23.55 -22.54
N ARG A 61 -22.52 23.07 -22.13
CA ARG A 61 -23.26 23.60 -20.98
C ARG A 61 -22.71 23.16 -19.62
N ILE A 62 -21.82 22.14 -19.57
CA ILE A 62 -21.22 21.68 -18.31
C ILE A 62 -20.36 22.80 -17.73
N SER A 63 -20.69 23.23 -16.53
CA SER A 63 -20.03 24.35 -15.87
C SER A 63 -18.76 23.88 -15.15
N TYR A 64 -17.59 24.40 -15.52
CA TYR A 64 -16.35 24.17 -14.79
C TYR A 64 -16.52 24.50 -13.30
N ALA A 65 -16.97 25.73 -13.00
CA ALA A 65 -17.01 26.22 -11.61
C ALA A 65 -18.05 25.49 -10.73
N ARG A 66 -19.18 25.05 -11.29
CA ARG A 66 -20.28 24.47 -10.51
C ARG A 66 -20.31 22.95 -10.52
N GLU A 67 -19.75 22.30 -11.54
CA GLU A 67 -19.87 20.85 -11.72
C GLU A 67 -18.50 20.16 -11.72
N VAL A 68 -17.51 20.69 -12.44
CA VAL A 68 -16.20 20.02 -12.57
C VAL A 68 -15.28 20.31 -11.39
N ALA A 69 -15.07 21.60 -11.06
CA ALA A 69 -14.13 21.98 -10.00
C ALA A 69 -14.49 21.38 -8.62
N PRO A 70 -15.76 21.28 -8.19
CA PRO A 70 -16.12 20.61 -6.94
C PRO A 70 -15.75 19.12 -6.93
N ILE A 71 -15.89 18.42 -8.07
CA ILE A 71 -15.47 17.01 -8.19
C ILE A 71 -13.95 16.90 -8.02
N LEU A 72 -13.19 17.77 -8.72
CA LEU A 72 -11.73 17.77 -8.64
C LEU A 72 -11.24 18.14 -7.23
N GLU A 73 -11.86 19.14 -6.59
CA GLU A 73 -11.55 19.55 -5.22
C GLU A 73 -11.75 18.40 -4.23
N ALA A 74 -12.87 17.70 -4.34
CA ALA A 74 -13.21 16.62 -3.41
C ALA A 74 -12.40 15.34 -3.60
N LYS A 75 -11.95 15.03 -4.83
CA LYS A 75 -11.42 13.71 -5.19
C LYS A 75 -9.97 13.72 -5.70
N CYS A 76 -9.41 14.86 -6.04
CA CYS A 76 -8.11 14.96 -6.71
C CYS A 76 -7.13 15.89 -5.97
N VAL A 77 -7.62 17.03 -5.51
CA VAL A 77 -6.80 18.12 -4.95
C VAL A 77 -5.98 17.70 -3.74
N SER A 78 -6.46 16.76 -2.91
CA SER A 78 -5.71 16.27 -1.74
C SER A 78 -4.29 15.78 -2.09
N CYS A 79 -4.11 15.24 -3.30
CA CYS A 79 -2.81 14.80 -3.81
C CYS A 79 -2.23 15.79 -4.84
N HIS A 80 -3.09 16.43 -5.64
CA HIS A 80 -2.72 17.38 -6.68
C HIS A 80 -2.75 18.83 -6.16
N VAL A 81 -1.96 19.10 -5.12
CA VAL A 81 -1.72 20.43 -4.52
C VAL A 81 -0.25 20.79 -4.67
N GLU A 82 0.10 22.05 -4.57
CA GLU A 82 1.50 22.49 -4.65
C GLU A 82 2.32 21.85 -3.52
N GLY A 83 3.46 21.24 -3.88
CA GLY A 83 4.26 20.45 -2.93
C GLY A 83 3.66 19.10 -2.56
N GLY A 84 2.49 18.75 -3.09
CA GLY A 84 1.88 17.42 -2.94
C GLY A 84 2.56 16.39 -3.83
N MET A 85 2.07 15.15 -3.74
CA MET A 85 2.63 14.03 -4.49
C MET A 85 2.19 13.97 -5.96
N GLY A 86 1.07 14.62 -6.32
CA GLY A 86 0.61 14.66 -7.71
C GLY A 86 1.62 15.39 -8.59
N PRO A 87 1.84 14.95 -9.86
CA PRO A 87 2.86 15.52 -10.73
C PRO A 87 2.57 16.98 -11.13
N PHE A 88 1.38 17.50 -10.82
CA PHE A 88 0.98 18.90 -11.04
C PHE A 88 -0.08 19.29 -10.00
N ALA A 89 -0.15 20.57 -9.67
CA ALA A 89 -1.15 21.10 -8.74
C ALA A 89 -2.42 21.52 -9.48
N MET A 90 -3.59 21.11 -8.99
CA MET A 90 -4.90 21.56 -9.49
C MET A 90 -5.32 22.83 -8.74
N ASN A 91 -4.57 23.92 -8.92
CA ASN A 91 -4.76 25.20 -8.24
C ASN A 91 -5.32 26.31 -9.15
N SER A 92 -5.65 25.98 -10.40
CA SER A 92 -6.26 26.91 -11.36
C SER A 92 -6.93 26.18 -12.51
N TYR A 93 -7.93 26.83 -13.11
CA TYR A 93 -8.54 26.36 -14.36
C TYR A 93 -7.51 26.14 -15.48
N GLU A 94 -6.55 27.04 -15.63
CA GLU A 94 -5.55 26.94 -16.69
C GLU A 94 -4.72 25.67 -16.57
N THR A 95 -4.31 25.33 -15.36
CA THR A 95 -3.59 24.08 -15.11
C THR A 95 -4.48 22.87 -15.42
N VAL A 96 -5.71 22.84 -14.90
CA VAL A 96 -6.65 21.73 -15.15
C VAL A 96 -6.95 21.58 -16.63
N LYS A 97 -7.14 22.69 -17.36
CA LYS A 97 -7.35 22.68 -18.82
C LYS A 97 -6.13 22.13 -19.56
N GLY A 98 -4.93 22.56 -19.18
CA GLY A 98 -3.68 22.08 -19.78
C GLY A 98 -3.52 20.56 -19.65
N PHE A 99 -3.91 19.99 -18.52
CA PHE A 99 -3.87 18.54 -18.26
C PHE A 99 -5.17 17.78 -18.59
N SER A 100 -6.20 18.46 -19.13
CA SER A 100 -7.52 17.86 -19.35
C SER A 100 -7.50 16.62 -20.25
N PRO A 101 -6.67 16.48 -21.31
CA PRO A 101 -6.58 15.24 -22.07
C PRO A 101 -6.08 14.06 -21.23
N MET A 102 -5.10 14.30 -20.35
CA MET A 102 -4.58 13.29 -19.43
C MET A 102 -5.61 12.96 -18.34
N ILE A 103 -6.29 13.96 -17.78
CA ILE A 103 -7.37 13.76 -16.81
C ILE A 103 -8.45 12.84 -17.40
N ARG A 104 -8.89 13.11 -18.64
CA ARG A 104 -9.85 12.27 -19.37
C ARG A 104 -9.36 10.82 -19.49
N GLU A 105 -8.10 10.64 -19.88
CA GLU A 105 -7.52 9.30 -20.06
C GLU A 105 -7.47 8.53 -18.76
N VAL A 106 -6.96 9.13 -17.67
CA VAL A 106 -6.84 8.44 -16.36
C VAL A 106 -8.20 8.13 -15.73
N LEU A 107 -9.23 8.95 -16.00
CA LEU A 107 -10.59 8.65 -15.56
C LEU A 107 -11.23 7.50 -16.35
N ARG A 108 -11.04 7.47 -17.68
CA ARG A 108 -11.54 6.37 -18.54
C ARG A 108 -10.87 5.05 -18.24
N THR A 109 -9.57 5.07 -17.95
CA THR A 109 -8.79 3.86 -17.61
C THR A 109 -8.88 3.50 -16.12
N LYS A 110 -9.57 4.31 -15.31
CA LYS A 110 -9.69 4.16 -13.85
C LYS A 110 -8.34 4.11 -13.13
N ARG A 111 -7.31 4.79 -13.67
CA ARG A 111 -6.02 4.96 -12.98
C ARG A 111 -6.10 5.99 -11.86
N MET A 112 -6.97 7.00 -12.01
CA MET A 112 -7.23 8.03 -11.00
C MET A 112 -8.72 8.22 -10.77
N PRO A 113 -9.14 8.50 -9.53
CA PRO A 113 -8.34 8.42 -8.29
C PRO A 113 -7.87 6.98 -8.03
N PRO A 114 -6.73 6.80 -7.32
CA PRO A 114 -6.20 5.45 -7.05
C PRO A 114 -6.97 4.77 -5.90
N PHE A 115 -8.21 4.45 -6.14
CA PHE A 115 -9.12 3.77 -5.23
C PHE A 115 -9.81 2.64 -6.01
N HIS A 116 -9.19 1.46 -6.01
CA HIS A 116 -9.54 0.35 -6.91
C HIS A 116 -10.51 -0.66 -6.29
N SER A 117 -11.21 -0.28 -5.22
CA SER A 117 -12.27 -1.12 -4.65
C SER A 117 -13.45 -1.23 -5.63
N ASP A 118 -13.95 -2.45 -5.80
CA ASP A 118 -15.20 -2.70 -6.51
C ASP A 118 -16.37 -2.08 -5.72
N PRO A 119 -17.14 -1.16 -6.29
CA PRO A 119 -18.20 -0.43 -5.58
C PRO A 119 -19.38 -1.30 -5.12
N HIS A 120 -19.46 -2.56 -5.58
CA HIS A 120 -20.50 -3.49 -5.15
C HIS A 120 -20.21 -4.14 -3.79
N TYR A 121 -18.97 -3.98 -3.26
CA TYR A 121 -18.51 -4.60 -2.02
C TYR A 121 -17.91 -3.57 -1.07
N GLY A 122 -18.32 -3.65 0.19
CA GLY A 122 -17.90 -2.74 1.22
C GLY A 122 -18.57 -1.37 1.16
N ALA A 123 -18.44 -0.62 2.24
CA ALA A 123 -18.77 0.81 2.33
C ALA A 123 -17.63 1.48 3.10
N TRP A 124 -16.99 2.45 2.48
CA TRP A 124 -15.72 2.98 2.94
C TRP A 124 -15.84 4.44 3.35
N LYS A 125 -15.44 4.76 4.56
CA LYS A 125 -15.40 6.13 5.09
C LYS A 125 -14.48 7.05 4.27
N ASN A 126 -13.40 6.48 3.74
CA ASN A 126 -12.39 7.19 2.95
C ASN A 126 -12.52 6.92 1.44
N ASP A 127 -13.75 6.70 0.95
CA ASP A 127 -14.00 6.44 -0.47
C ASP A 127 -13.62 7.65 -1.34
N MET A 128 -12.60 7.46 -2.15
CA MET A 128 -12.15 8.44 -3.14
C MET A 128 -12.63 8.11 -4.56
N SER A 129 -13.38 7.03 -4.75
CA SER A 129 -13.90 6.68 -6.07
C SER A 129 -14.81 7.76 -6.63
N LEU A 130 -14.91 7.80 -7.94
CA LEU A 130 -15.86 8.65 -8.66
C LEU A 130 -17.07 7.83 -9.08
N SER A 131 -18.26 8.40 -8.91
CA SER A 131 -19.46 7.83 -9.51
C SER A 131 -19.39 7.89 -11.03
N SER A 132 -20.16 7.02 -11.71
CA SER A 132 -20.25 7.04 -13.17
C SER A 132 -20.67 8.42 -13.71
N ASP A 133 -21.51 9.14 -12.99
CA ASP A 133 -21.97 10.47 -13.42
C ASP A 133 -20.90 11.54 -13.20
N GLN A 134 -20.10 11.45 -12.13
CA GLN A 134 -18.95 12.32 -11.95
C GLN A 134 -17.90 12.12 -13.05
N ILE A 135 -17.60 10.84 -13.38
CA ILE A 135 -16.69 10.52 -14.51
C ILE A 135 -17.24 11.10 -15.82
N LYS A 136 -18.51 10.86 -16.14
CA LYS A 136 -19.16 11.42 -17.35
C LYS A 136 -19.10 12.94 -17.38
N THR A 137 -19.36 13.61 -16.26
CA THR A 137 -19.31 15.08 -16.16
C THR A 137 -17.95 15.60 -16.54
N VAL A 138 -16.88 15.08 -15.92
CA VAL A 138 -15.52 15.55 -16.20
C VAL A 138 -15.08 15.18 -17.62
N VAL A 139 -15.32 13.93 -18.06
CA VAL A 139 -14.96 13.46 -19.41
C VAL A 139 -15.67 14.27 -20.48
N ASN A 140 -16.98 14.46 -20.36
CA ASN A 140 -17.77 15.21 -21.34
C ASN A 140 -17.39 16.70 -21.38
N TRP A 141 -17.03 17.29 -20.23
CA TRP A 141 -16.50 18.63 -20.19
C TRP A 141 -15.18 18.75 -20.98
N VAL A 142 -14.29 17.75 -20.85
CA VAL A 142 -13.04 17.71 -21.64
C VAL A 142 -13.34 17.54 -23.12
N GLU A 143 -14.29 16.67 -23.51
CA GLU A 143 -14.70 16.47 -24.90
C GLU A 143 -15.31 17.75 -25.51
N ALA A 144 -15.93 18.60 -24.71
CA ALA A 144 -16.42 19.91 -25.13
C ALA A 144 -15.30 20.97 -25.30
N GLY A 145 -14.03 20.59 -25.14
CA GLY A 145 -12.89 21.51 -25.21
C GLY A 145 -12.57 22.20 -23.88
N ALA A 146 -13.05 21.63 -22.79
CA ALA A 146 -12.84 22.11 -21.42
C ALA A 146 -13.20 23.60 -21.25
N PRO A 147 -14.45 24.04 -21.55
CA PRO A 147 -14.82 25.45 -21.49
C PRO A 147 -14.71 26.02 -20.07
N ARG A 148 -14.16 27.23 -19.95
CA ARG A 148 -14.01 27.94 -18.67
C ARG A 148 -15.36 28.27 -18.03
N GLY A 149 -16.30 28.73 -18.86
CA GLY A 149 -17.54 29.30 -18.37
C GLY A 149 -17.34 30.61 -17.59
N ALA A 150 -18.43 31.11 -17.02
CA ALA A 150 -18.44 32.34 -16.20
C ALA A 150 -18.19 31.99 -14.69
N GLY A 151 -17.80 33.02 -13.94
CA GLY A 151 -17.64 32.98 -12.49
C GLY A 151 -16.17 32.83 -12.03
N PRO A 152 -15.93 32.95 -10.73
CA PRO A 152 -14.61 32.77 -10.14
C PRO A 152 -14.12 31.33 -10.32
N ASP A 153 -12.81 31.15 -10.25
CA ASP A 153 -12.21 29.81 -10.26
C ASP A 153 -12.22 29.22 -8.84
N PRO A 154 -12.99 28.15 -8.56
CA PRO A 154 -13.01 27.58 -7.22
C PRO A 154 -11.66 27.02 -6.78
N LEU A 155 -10.84 26.52 -7.72
CA LEU A 155 -9.54 25.93 -7.40
C LEU A 155 -8.45 26.98 -7.18
N ALA A 156 -8.65 28.25 -7.56
CA ALA A 156 -7.69 29.32 -7.30
C ALA A 156 -7.44 29.59 -5.80
N ARG A 157 -8.33 29.10 -4.93
CA ARG A 157 -8.16 29.16 -3.47
C ARG A 157 -7.36 28.00 -2.87
N VAL A 158 -7.13 26.94 -3.65
CA VAL A 158 -6.38 25.76 -3.19
C VAL A 158 -4.95 26.18 -2.86
N ARG A 159 -4.52 25.86 -1.67
CA ARG A 159 -3.16 26.12 -1.18
C ARG A 159 -2.58 24.86 -0.58
N ALA A 160 -1.27 24.71 -0.67
CA ALA A 160 -0.55 23.68 0.08
C ALA A 160 -0.79 23.87 1.58
N PRO A 161 -0.86 22.80 2.36
CA PRO A 161 -0.86 22.90 3.81
C PRO A 161 0.39 23.68 4.27
N THR A 162 0.17 24.72 5.07
CA THR A 162 1.26 25.57 5.60
C THR A 162 1.78 25.06 6.95
N VAL A 163 1.18 24.00 7.47
CA VAL A 163 1.52 23.45 8.79
C VAL A 163 2.67 22.46 8.67
N ASP A 164 3.63 22.59 9.55
CA ASP A 164 4.82 21.72 9.61
C ASP A 164 4.43 20.26 9.93
N TRP A 165 3.37 20.09 10.74
CA TRP A 165 2.79 18.81 11.11
C TRP A 165 1.27 18.84 10.99
N PRO A 166 0.61 17.85 10.37
CA PRO A 166 -0.82 17.90 10.01
C PRO A 166 -1.75 17.95 11.23
N MET A 167 -1.27 17.58 12.41
CA MET A 167 -2.04 17.57 13.68
C MET A 167 -1.44 18.51 14.73
N GLY A 168 -0.65 19.52 14.32
CA GLY A 168 0.11 20.36 15.22
C GLY A 168 1.40 19.69 15.72
N LYS A 169 2.08 20.30 16.70
CA LYS A 169 3.36 19.79 17.22
C LYS A 169 3.18 18.39 17.84
N PRO A 170 3.97 17.39 17.41
CA PRO A 170 3.97 16.07 18.04
C PRO A 170 4.48 16.09 19.48
N ASP A 171 4.03 15.14 20.29
CA ASP A 171 4.55 14.92 21.65
C ASP A 171 5.99 14.39 21.61
N LEU A 172 6.30 13.57 20.61
CA LEU A 172 7.64 13.04 20.38
C LEU A 172 7.93 12.98 18.88
N ILE A 173 9.11 13.47 18.49
CA ILE A 173 9.62 13.36 17.12
C ILE A 173 10.76 12.35 17.10
N VAL A 174 10.61 11.29 16.31
CA VAL A 174 11.64 10.29 16.07
C VAL A 174 12.25 10.52 14.69
N LYS A 175 13.57 10.68 14.62
CA LYS A 175 14.30 10.81 13.36
C LYS A 175 14.67 9.41 12.87
N VAL A 176 14.26 9.06 11.67
CA VAL A 176 14.74 7.87 10.98
C VAL A 176 16.18 8.11 10.57
N PRO A 177 17.10 7.13 10.68
CA PRO A 177 18.47 7.27 10.19
C PRO A 177 18.52 7.76 8.74
N ALA A 178 19.37 8.76 8.49
CA ALA A 178 19.49 9.34 7.16
C ALA A 178 20.00 8.33 6.13
N PHE A 179 19.48 8.39 4.91
CA PHE A 179 19.86 7.49 3.82
C PHE A 179 20.08 8.26 2.52
N ASP A 180 21.18 7.93 1.83
CA ASP A 180 21.50 8.51 0.53
C ASP A 180 20.90 7.63 -0.58
N VAL A 181 19.76 8.05 -1.11
CA VAL A 181 19.04 7.36 -2.18
C VAL A 181 19.77 7.58 -3.50
N PRO A 182 20.18 6.54 -4.23
CA PRO A 182 20.87 6.68 -5.50
C PRO A 182 19.96 7.28 -6.59
N ALA A 183 20.55 7.79 -7.65
CA ALA A 183 19.80 8.35 -8.78
C ALA A 183 18.97 7.29 -9.56
N GLY A 184 19.40 6.03 -9.54
CA GLY A 184 18.76 4.94 -10.28
C GLY A 184 19.11 3.58 -9.71
N GLY A 185 18.53 2.52 -10.29
CA GLY A 185 18.67 1.14 -9.82
C GLY A 185 17.57 0.72 -8.87
N LEU A 186 17.66 -0.51 -8.39
CA LEU A 186 16.78 -1.05 -7.35
C LEU A 186 17.40 -0.76 -5.98
N VAL A 187 16.58 -0.29 -5.04
CA VAL A 187 16.98 -0.09 -3.65
C VAL A 187 16.23 -1.08 -2.79
N ASP A 188 16.96 -1.96 -2.11
CA ASP A 188 16.38 -2.89 -1.14
C ASP A 188 15.76 -2.13 0.04
N TYR A 189 14.81 -2.76 0.71
CA TYR A 189 14.19 -2.19 1.91
C TYR A 189 15.26 -1.94 2.97
N GLN A 190 15.15 -0.79 3.61
CA GLN A 190 16.05 -0.37 4.68
C GLN A 190 15.34 -0.52 6.01
N ASP A 191 15.85 -1.41 6.86
CA ASP A 191 15.31 -1.66 8.19
C ASP A 191 16.22 -1.00 9.23
N TRP A 192 15.62 -0.10 10.02
CA TRP A 192 16.32 0.59 11.10
C TRP A 192 15.59 0.50 12.43
N SER A 193 16.34 0.62 13.51
CA SER A 193 15.80 0.79 14.85
C SER A 193 16.45 1.98 15.56
N VAL A 194 15.64 2.74 16.28
CA VAL A 194 16.08 3.89 17.07
C VAL A 194 15.65 3.65 18.52
N PRO A 195 16.56 3.72 19.51
CA PRO A 195 16.21 3.53 20.91
C PRO A 195 15.06 4.43 21.34
N SER A 196 14.08 3.87 22.03
CA SER A 196 12.95 4.63 22.54
C SER A 196 13.36 5.48 23.74
N SER A 197 12.97 6.75 23.74
CA SER A 197 13.14 7.65 24.88
C SER A 197 12.00 7.57 25.90
N LEU A 198 11.00 6.69 25.69
CA LEU A 198 9.86 6.55 26.59
C LEU A 198 10.30 5.87 27.89
N THR A 199 10.14 6.56 29.02
CA THR A 199 10.41 6.04 30.37
C THR A 199 9.19 5.38 31.00
N GLU A 200 7.99 5.64 30.45
CA GLU A 200 6.72 5.06 30.85
C GLU A 200 5.92 4.62 29.60
N GLY A 201 4.98 3.71 29.80
CA GLY A 201 4.10 3.28 28.71
C GLY A 201 3.13 4.39 28.31
N ARG A 202 2.96 4.61 27.01
CA ARG A 202 2.10 5.65 26.44
C ARG A 202 1.07 5.05 25.49
N TRP A 203 -0.07 5.73 25.38
CA TRP A 203 -1.13 5.35 24.45
C TRP A 203 -1.03 6.18 23.18
N LEU A 204 -0.58 5.56 22.09
CA LEU A 204 -0.45 6.20 20.78
C LEU A 204 -1.85 6.52 20.22
N LYS A 205 -2.08 7.80 19.95
CA LYS A 205 -3.29 8.34 19.34
C LYS A 205 -3.16 8.47 17.83
N ALA A 206 -1.98 8.86 17.37
CA ALA A 206 -1.70 9.04 15.96
C ALA A 206 -0.19 9.06 15.69
N THR A 207 0.17 8.79 14.43
CA THR A 207 1.49 9.08 13.88
C THR A 207 1.37 10.02 12.70
N ALA A 208 2.35 10.88 12.49
CA ALA A 208 2.49 11.68 11.30
C ALA A 208 3.91 11.52 10.73
N TRP A 209 4.01 11.57 9.42
CA TRP A 209 5.25 11.38 8.69
C TRP A 209 5.65 12.66 7.96
N LYS A 210 6.91 13.01 8.08
CA LYS A 210 7.54 14.11 7.35
C LYS A 210 8.71 13.53 6.56
N ALA A 211 8.43 13.11 5.33
CA ALA A 211 9.44 12.56 4.44
C ALA A 211 10.47 13.65 4.11
N GLY A 212 11.78 13.34 4.27
CA GLY A 212 12.86 14.25 3.95
C GLY A 212 13.03 14.40 2.44
N ALA A 213 12.99 13.29 1.72
CA ALA A 213 13.08 13.21 0.27
C ALA A 213 11.76 12.70 -0.33
N THR A 214 10.68 13.46 -0.18
CA THR A 214 9.31 13.09 -0.60
C THR A 214 9.22 12.40 -1.98
N PRO A 215 9.94 12.81 -3.04
CA PRO A 215 9.84 12.13 -4.33
C PRO A 215 10.35 10.70 -4.35
N THR A 216 11.24 10.33 -3.42
CA THR A 216 11.92 9.02 -3.40
C THR A 216 11.39 8.08 -2.33
N VAL A 217 10.74 8.59 -1.27
CA VAL A 217 10.12 7.76 -0.23
C VAL A 217 8.82 7.19 -0.76
N HIS A 218 8.85 5.92 -1.18
CA HIS A 218 7.67 5.26 -1.76
C HIS A 218 6.68 4.83 -0.69
N HIS A 219 7.14 4.12 0.35
CA HIS A 219 6.37 3.85 1.57
C HIS A 219 7.31 3.60 2.75
N ALA A 220 6.76 3.70 3.94
CA ALA A 220 7.46 3.39 5.16
C ALA A 220 6.51 2.81 6.21
N LEU A 221 7.04 1.98 7.08
CA LEU A 221 6.31 1.38 8.20
C LEU A 221 7.03 1.70 9.49
N ALA A 222 6.27 1.92 10.57
CA ALA A 222 6.81 2.10 11.90
C ALA A 222 6.21 1.08 12.87
N GLY A 223 7.05 0.62 13.78
CA GLY A 223 6.66 -0.27 14.86
C GLY A 223 7.47 -0.02 16.13
N TRP A 224 7.14 -0.75 17.17
CA TRP A 224 7.92 -0.81 18.40
C TRP A 224 8.40 -2.24 18.64
N ILE A 225 9.67 -2.39 19.04
CA ILE A 225 10.28 -3.68 19.39
C ILE A 225 10.84 -3.59 20.82
N PRO A 226 10.77 -4.70 21.60
CA PRO A 226 11.24 -4.70 23.00
C PRO A 226 12.77 -4.61 23.14
N GLU A 227 13.50 -4.88 22.07
CA GLU A 227 14.95 -4.95 22.06
C GLU A 227 15.56 -3.59 21.70
N VAL A 228 16.67 -3.25 22.33
CA VAL A 228 17.56 -2.18 21.90
C VAL A 228 18.68 -2.81 21.08
N ARG A 229 18.67 -2.59 19.77
CA ARG A 229 19.64 -3.20 18.86
C ARG A 229 20.83 -2.27 18.66
N ALA A 230 22.00 -2.74 19.05
CA ALA A 230 23.24 -1.97 18.96
C ALA A 230 23.67 -1.66 17.51
N ASP A 231 23.26 -2.50 16.55
CA ASP A 231 23.51 -2.30 15.12
C ASP A 231 22.58 -1.26 14.47
N GLY A 232 21.60 -0.75 15.22
CA GLY A 232 20.59 0.20 14.72
C GLY A 232 19.71 -0.36 13.61
N ARG A 233 19.71 -1.69 13.39
CA ARG A 233 18.98 -2.36 12.32
C ARG A 233 17.90 -3.28 12.87
N GLY A 234 16.87 -3.51 12.05
CA GLY A 234 15.83 -4.48 12.30
C GLY A 234 14.44 -3.88 12.43
N PHE A 235 13.48 -4.65 11.97
CA PHE A 235 12.07 -4.34 12.01
C PHE A 235 11.30 -5.55 12.57
N SER A 236 10.18 -5.31 13.21
CA SER A 236 9.26 -6.34 13.67
C SER A 236 7.83 -5.78 13.67
N TRP A 237 6.90 -6.63 13.25
CA TRP A 237 5.48 -6.32 13.16
C TRP A 237 4.73 -6.41 14.50
N ASN A 238 5.40 -6.68 15.61
CA ASN A 238 4.76 -6.98 16.90
C ASN A 238 3.88 -5.84 17.44
N THR A 239 4.30 -4.58 17.22
CA THR A 239 3.49 -3.40 17.58
C THR A 239 3.62 -2.40 16.45
N SER A 240 2.72 -2.49 15.48
CA SER A 240 2.67 -1.52 14.39
C SER A 240 2.16 -0.18 14.90
N MET A 241 2.83 0.88 14.49
CA MET A 241 2.51 2.28 14.79
C MET A 241 1.96 3.02 13.56
N GLY A 242 1.61 2.27 12.50
CA GLY A 242 1.17 2.81 11.23
C GLY A 242 2.29 2.92 10.21
N GLY A 243 1.97 3.46 9.04
CA GLY A 243 2.90 3.61 7.95
C GLY A 243 2.67 4.90 7.16
N TYR A 244 3.60 5.17 6.29
CA TYR A 244 3.55 6.23 5.29
C TYR A 244 3.35 5.59 3.91
N GLY A 245 2.46 6.16 3.17
CA GLY A 245 2.38 5.97 1.73
C GLY A 245 1.98 7.31 1.13
N PRO A 246 2.30 7.55 -0.14
CA PRO A 246 2.00 8.81 -0.78
C PRO A 246 0.53 9.23 -0.61
N GLY A 247 0.29 10.42 -0.04
CA GLY A 247 -1.05 10.94 0.31
C GLY A 247 -1.62 10.40 1.63
N GLY A 248 -0.80 9.74 2.45
CA GLY A 248 -1.16 9.23 3.78
C GLY A 248 -0.14 9.62 4.84
N GLU A 249 0.10 10.95 5.00
CA GLU A 249 1.11 11.48 5.92
C GLU A 249 0.72 11.35 7.40
N ALA A 250 -0.52 10.98 7.69
CA ALA A 250 -0.99 10.83 9.06
C ALA A 250 -1.87 9.58 9.23
N ASN A 251 -1.58 8.85 10.30
CA ASN A 251 -2.35 7.67 10.72
C ASN A 251 -3.03 7.98 12.04
N LEU A 252 -4.33 8.25 12.02
CA LEU A 252 -5.11 8.47 13.23
C LEU A 252 -5.71 7.15 13.71
N SER A 253 -5.63 6.92 15.02
CA SER A 253 -6.42 5.88 15.65
C SER A 253 -7.91 6.24 15.58
N PRO A 254 -8.80 5.28 15.36
CA PRO A 254 -10.24 5.52 15.46
C PRO A 254 -10.63 6.15 16.79
N ALA A 255 -11.74 6.89 16.80
CA ALA A 255 -12.20 7.60 17.99
C ALA A 255 -12.24 6.68 19.24
N SER A 256 -11.77 7.19 20.36
CA SER A 256 -11.69 6.48 21.64
C SER A 256 -10.81 5.23 21.65
N THR A 257 -9.91 5.07 20.66
CA THR A 257 -8.94 3.97 20.61
C THR A 257 -7.51 4.47 20.67
N GLY A 258 -6.58 3.59 21.05
CA GLY A 258 -5.15 3.82 20.95
C GLY A 258 -4.37 2.52 21.01
N THR A 259 -3.14 2.58 20.52
CA THR A 259 -2.19 1.48 20.61
C THR A 259 -1.25 1.70 21.78
N TYR A 260 -1.10 0.71 22.65
CA TYR A 260 -0.18 0.83 23.78
C TYR A 260 1.26 0.64 23.32
N VAL A 261 2.11 1.61 23.58
CA VAL A 261 3.56 1.56 23.35
C VAL A 261 4.24 1.43 24.71
N PRO A 262 4.94 0.29 24.97
CA PRO A 262 5.64 0.09 26.23
C PRO A 262 6.82 1.05 26.42
N PRO A 263 7.33 1.21 27.67
CA PRO A 263 8.55 1.95 27.91
C PRO A 263 9.79 1.21 27.39
N GLY A 264 10.84 1.95 27.11
CA GLY A 264 12.10 1.39 26.60
C GLY A 264 11.98 0.74 25.20
N GLY A 265 12.82 -0.24 24.90
CA GLY A 265 12.86 -0.85 23.58
C GLY A 265 13.34 0.09 22.49
N SER A 266 12.91 -0.13 21.27
CA SER A 266 13.24 0.70 20.10
C SER A 266 12.03 0.96 19.22
N PHE A 267 12.00 2.14 18.60
CA PHE A 267 11.17 2.40 17.44
C PHE A 267 11.84 1.76 16.22
N ALA A 268 11.10 0.94 15.49
CA ALA A 268 11.60 0.23 14.32
C ALA A 268 10.93 0.78 13.06
N PHE A 269 11.72 0.90 11.99
CA PHE A 269 11.29 1.46 10.71
C PHE A 269 11.69 0.55 9.57
N GLN A 270 10.77 0.32 8.63
CA GLN A 270 11.08 -0.26 7.33
C GLN A 270 10.79 0.79 6.26
N MET A 271 11.81 1.17 5.49
CA MET A 271 11.73 2.22 4.49
C MET A 271 11.93 1.64 3.09
N HIS A 272 11.03 1.99 2.19
CA HIS A 272 11.13 1.65 0.78
C HIS A 272 11.36 2.92 -0.05
N TYR A 273 12.44 2.92 -0.84
CA TYR A 273 12.81 4.03 -1.70
C TYR A 273 12.70 3.68 -3.18
N THR A 274 12.21 4.63 -3.98
CA THR A 274 12.19 4.54 -5.43
C THR A 274 13.06 5.65 -6.01
N PRO A 275 14.19 5.34 -6.69
CA PRO A 275 15.01 6.32 -7.36
C PRO A 275 14.24 7.10 -8.43
N VAL A 276 14.52 8.40 -8.55
CA VAL A 276 13.79 9.32 -9.46
C VAL A 276 14.70 10.01 -10.48
N GLY A 277 15.82 9.40 -10.85
CA GLY A 277 16.79 9.95 -11.81
C GLY A 277 17.79 10.95 -11.21
N LYS A 278 17.69 11.25 -9.91
CA LYS A 278 18.55 12.15 -9.16
C LYS A 278 18.84 11.56 -7.78
N ALA A 279 20.12 11.55 -7.38
CA ALA A 279 20.47 11.17 -6.02
C ALA A 279 19.92 12.18 -5.02
N MET A 280 19.32 11.69 -3.94
CA MET A 280 18.70 12.49 -2.89
C MET A 280 19.05 11.94 -1.51
N ARG A 281 19.21 12.84 -0.54
CA ARG A 281 19.37 12.46 0.86
C ARG A 281 18.03 12.53 1.57
N ASP A 282 17.61 11.40 2.15
CA ASP A 282 16.42 11.32 2.98
C ASP A 282 16.76 11.52 4.46
N GLU A 283 15.96 12.32 5.14
CA GLU A 283 16.00 12.61 6.58
C GLU A 283 14.58 12.60 7.15
N THR A 284 13.88 11.49 6.91
CA THR A 284 12.49 11.33 7.34
C THR A 284 12.34 11.43 8.86
N GLN A 285 11.27 12.08 9.28
CA GLN A 285 10.88 12.21 10.69
C GLN A 285 9.48 11.65 10.91
N VAL A 286 9.28 11.05 12.07
CA VAL A 286 7.98 10.51 12.50
C VAL A 286 7.55 11.23 13.78
N GLY A 287 6.42 11.91 13.72
CA GLY A 287 5.78 12.54 14.87
C GLY A 287 4.82 11.57 15.55
N LEU A 288 4.98 11.38 16.83
CA LEU A 288 4.10 10.54 17.67
C LEU A 288 3.21 11.45 18.52
N TYR A 289 1.92 11.15 18.51
CA TYR A 289 0.91 11.85 19.32
C TYR A 289 0.30 10.87 20.30
N PHE A 290 0.31 11.21 21.56
CA PHE A 290 -0.19 10.35 22.62
C PHE A 290 -1.50 10.87 23.20
N HIS A 291 -2.26 9.96 23.78
CA HIS A 291 -3.39 10.34 24.64
C HIS A 291 -2.87 10.84 26.00
N GLU A 292 -3.48 11.87 26.53
CA GLU A 292 -3.22 12.37 27.90
C GLU A 292 -3.69 11.37 28.97
N THR A 293 -4.79 10.67 28.68
CA THR A 293 -5.36 9.62 29.53
C THR A 293 -5.59 8.35 28.68
N PRO A 294 -5.58 7.15 29.29
CA PRO A 294 -5.85 5.92 28.54
C PRO A 294 -7.17 6.01 27.75
N PRO A 295 -7.17 5.65 26.46
CA PRO A 295 -8.40 5.63 25.67
C PRO A 295 -9.33 4.53 26.16
N LYS A 296 -10.62 4.58 25.81
CA LYS A 296 -11.58 3.56 26.23
C LYS A 296 -11.23 2.17 25.69
N TYR A 297 -10.79 2.09 24.44
CA TYR A 297 -10.54 0.82 23.75
C TYR A 297 -9.11 0.70 23.27
N ILE A 298 -8.63 -0.52 23.17
CA ILE A 298 -7.32 -0.85 22.58
C ILE A 298 -7.50 -1.08 21.08
N LEU A 299 -6.70 -0.40 20.27
CA LEU A 299 -6.57 -0.68 18.85
C LEU A 299 -5.61 -1.85 18.68
N ARG A 300 -6.14 -2.96 18.15
CA ARG A 300 -5.40 -4.17 17.82
C ARG A 300 -5.19 -4.27 16.32
N GLN A 301 -4.21 -5.07 15.96
CA GLN A 301 -3.87 -5.34 14.56
C GLN A 301 -3.56 -6.82 14.39
N ALA A 302 -3.85 -7.33 13.19
CA ALA A 302 -3.47 -8.66 12.74
C ALA A 302 -3.30 -8.66 11.22
N SER A 303 -2.80 -9.75 10.68
CA SER A 303 -2.69 -9.95 9.23
C SER A 303 -3.22 -11.30 8.81
N VAL A 304 -3.84 -11.34 7.65
CA VAL A 304 -4.02 -12.57 6.88
C VAL A 304 -2.81 -12.66 5.97
N THR A 305 -1.99 -13.68 6.14
CA THR A 305 -0.70 -13.80 5.45
C THR A 305 -0.51 -15.23 4.95
N ASP A 306 0.09 -15.39 3.77
CA ASP A 306 0.57 -16.68 3.28
C ASP A 306 2.10 -16.65 3.22
N PHE A 307 2.74 -17.49 4.04
CA PHE A 307 4.19 -17.65 4.05
C PHE A 307 4.68 -18.73 3.09
N SER A 308 3.76 -19.49 2.49
CA SER A 308 4.07 -20.61 1.61
C SER A 308 4.01 -20.27 0.12
N ILE A 309 3.74 -19.00 -0.24
CA ILE A 309 3.65 -18.55 -1.64
C ILE A 309 4.76 -19.17 -2.50
N GLU A 310 4.34 -19.79 -3.61
CA GLU A 310 5.23 -20.29 -4.65
C GLU A 310 4.59 -20.07 -6.02
N ILE A 311 4.89 -18.92 -6.65
CA ILE A 311 4.35 -18.52 -7.94
C ILE A 311 5.28 -19.07 -9.05
N PRO A 312 4.82 -19.98 -9.91
CA PRO A 312 5.67 -20.53 -10.96
C PRO A 312 6.14 -19.49 -11.97
N ALA A 313 7.31 -19.73 -12.55
CA ALA A 313 7.83 -18.95 -13.68
C ALA A 313 6.82 -18.90 -14.82
N GLY A 314 6.57 -17.73 -15.39
CA GLY A 314 5.66 -17.52 -16.51
C GLY A 314 4.17 -17.66 -16.21
N ALA A 315 3.77 -17.91 -14.96
CA ALA A 315 2.35 -18.06 -14.60
C ALA A 315 1.58 -16.73 -14.75
N GLY A 316 0.56 -16.72 -15.62
CA GLY A 316 -0.21 -15.50 -15.92
C GLY A 316 -1.40 -15.23 -15.00
N ARG A 317 -1.89 -16.21 -14.27
CA ARG A 317 -3.01 -16.10 -13.30
C ARG A 317 -2.86 -17.15 -12.21
N HIS A 318 -1.89 -16.93 -11.35
CA HIS A 318 -1.65 -17.80 -10.20
C HIS A 318 -2.47 -17.36 -9.01
N HIS A 319 -3.17 -18.29 -8.37
CA HIS A 319 -4.05 -18.04 -7.23
C HIS A 319 -3.39 -18.48 -5.94
N GLU A 320 -3.36 -17.61 -4.96
CA GLU A 320 -2.96 -17.92 -3.58
C GLU A 320 -4.05 -17.48 -2.62
N ARG A 321 -4.14 -18.15 -1.48
CA ARG A 321 -5.09 -17.81 -0.43
C ARG A 321 -4.53 -18.11 0.94
N ALA A 322 -4.99 -17.36 1.93
CA ALA A 322 -4.75 -17.59 3.34
C ALA A 322 -5.96 -17.16 4.14
N TYR A 323 -6.03 -17.54 5.40
CA TYR A 323 -7.11 -17.11 6.28
C TYR A 323 -6.62 -16.76 7.68
N LEU A 324 -7.46 -16.02 8.41
CA LEU A 324 -7.30 -15.72 9.82
C LEU A 324 -8.61 -15.99 10.55
N GLU A 325 -8.61 -16.95 11.44
CA GLU A 325 -9.75 -17.25 12.30
C GLU A 325 -9.71 -16.42 13.59
N PHE A 326 -10.80 -15.71 13.86
CA PHE A 326 -10.95 -14.91 15.08
C PHE A 326 -11.44 -15.79 16.23
N PRO A 327 -10.66 -15.96 17.31
CA PRO A 327 -11.05 -16.82 18.43
C PRO A 327 -12.15 -16.21 19.31
N HIS A 328 -12.38 -14.90 19.21
CA HIS A 328 -13.36 -14.14 20.00
C HIS A 328 -14.01 -13.07 19.14
N ASP A 329 -15.16 -12.54 19.62
CA ASP A 329 -15.88 -11.46 18.94
C ASP A 329 -15.02 -10.22 18.80
N ALA A 330 -14.95 -9.70 17.57
CA ALA A 330 -14.17 -8.51 17.23
C ALA A 330 -14.97 -7.51 16.40
N LEU A 331 -14.48 -6.28 16.36
CA LEU A 331 -15.02 -5.18 15.56
C LEU A 331 -13.91 -4.62 14.69
N LEU A 332 -14.00 -4.77 13.38
CA LEU A 332 -13.03 -4.25 12.42
C LEU A 332 -13.26 -2.77 12.15
N TYR A 333 -12.19 -2.01 12.12
CA TYR A 333 -12.14 -0.61 11.68
C TYR A 333 -11.78 -0.47 10.21
N GLY A 334 -10.89 -1.32 9.70
CA GLY A 334 -10.41 -1.24 8.33
C GLY A 334 -9.52 -2.41 7.96
N THR A 335 -9.16 -2.43 6.68
CA THR A 335 -8.29 -3.44 6.08
C THR A 335 -7.38 -2.81 5.04
N GLN A 336 -6.19 -3.37 4.86
CA GLN A 336 -5.20 -2.91 3.89
C GLN A 336 -4.55 -4.12 3.22
N PRO A 337 -4.97 -4.49 2.02
CA PRO A 337 -4.27 -5.49 1.22
C PRO A 337 -2.90 -4.99 0.78
N HIS A 338 -1.90 -5.87 0.82
CA HIS A 338 -0.55 -5.60 0.36
C HIS A 338 0.02 -6.81 -0.38
N CYS A 339 0.59 -6.55 -1.54
CA CYS A 339 1.40 -7.44 -2.34
C CYS A 339 2.32 -6.59 -3.23
N HIS A 340 3.23 -7.21 -3.97
CA HIS A 340 4.20 -6.49 -4.79
C HIS A 340 3.77 -6.38 -6.27
N SER A 341 4.75 -6.23 -7.17
CA SER A 341 4.53 -5.85 -8.56
C SER A 341 3.81 -6.91 -9.43
N ARG A 342 3.80 -8.19 -8.99
CA ARG A 342 3.11 -9.25 -9.73
C ARG A 342 1.65 -9.41 -9.36
N CYS A 343 1.20 -8.73 -8.32
CA CYS A 343 -0.18 -8.83 -7.86
C CYS A 343 -1.15 -8.22 -8.89
N TYR A 344 -2.12 -9.01 -9.32
CA TYR A 344 -3.15 -8.60 -10.25
C TYR A 344 -4.43 -8.16 -9.56
N SER A 345 -4.90 -8.95 -8.59
CA SER A 345 -6.13 -8.66 -7.83
C SER A 345 -6.08 -9.19 -6.41
N THR A 346 -6.85 -8.55 -5.53
CA THR A 346 -7.00 -8.97 -4.13
C THR A 346 -8.47 -9.02 -3.75
N LYS A 347 -8.84 -9.98 -2.92
CA LYS A 347 -10.19 -10.12 -2.39
C LYS A 347 -10.13 -10.55 -0.93
N LEU A 348 -10.94 -9.90 -0.07
CA LEU A 348 -11.14 -10.27 1.33
C LEU A 348 -12.58 -10.68 1.55
N THR A 349 -12.77 -11.88 2.06
CA THR A 349 -14.07 -12.49 2.36
C THR A 349 -14.13 -12.87 3.83
N ILE A 350 -15.25 -12.64 4.50
CA ILE A 350 -15.54 -13.29 5.78
C ILE A 350 -16.36 -14.55 5.55
N GLN A 351 -15.95 -15.64 6.19
CA GLN A 351 -16.75 -16.84 6.38
C GLN A 351 -17.18 -16.90 7.84
N TYR A 352 -18.48 -16.92 8.08
CA TYR A 352 -19.07 -17.03 9.40
C TYR A 352 -19.02 -18.48 9.92
N PRO A 353 -19.21 -18.72 11.23
CA PRO A 353 -19.20 -20.08 11.80
C PRO A 353 -20.26 -21.01 11.22
N ASP A 354 -21.36 -20.46 10.70
CA ASP A 354 -22.43 -21.21 10.02
C ASP A 354 -22.14 -21.51 8.54
N GLY A 355 -20.93 -21.17 8.06
CA GLY A 355 -20.48 -21.41 6.69
C GLY A 355 -20.89 -20.33 5.68
N ARG A 356 -21.78 -19.39 6.03
CA ARG A 356 -22.11 -18.25 5.14
C ARG A 356 -20.90 -17.41 4.85
N LYS A 357 -20.79 -16.90 3.62
CA LYS A 357 -19.70 -16.04 3.18
C LYS A 357 -20.21 -14.67 2.75
N LYS A 358 -19.39 -13.63 3.01
CA LYS A 358 -19.64 -12.26 2.54
C LYS A 358 -18.32 -11.64 2.09
N VAL A 359 -18.29 -11.12 0.87
CA VAL A 359 -17.14 -10.34 0.39
C VAL A 359 -17.13 -8.99 1.10
N LEU A 360 -16.01 -8.66 1.71
CA LEU A 360 -15.78 -7.39 2.42
C LEU A 360 -15.11 -6.37 1.51
N LEU A 361 -14.09 -6.80 0.77
CA LEU A 361 -13.33 -5.99 -0.17
C LEU A 361 -13.04 -6.83 -1.41
N ASN A 362 -13.19 -6.23 -2.58
CA ASN A 362 -12.74 -6.78 -3.85
C ASN A 362 -11.98 -5.69 -4.62
N GLN A 363 -10.73 -5.97 -4.97
CA GLN A 363 -9.92 -5.12 -5.84
C GLN A 363 -9.61 -5.93 -7.11
N PRO A 364 -10.45 -5.84 -8.15
CA PRO A 364 -10.28 -6.62 -9.38
C PRO A 364 -9.01 -6.22 -10.16
N ARG A 365 -8.43 -5.08 -9.80
CA ARG A 365 -7.15 -4.58 -10.31
C ARG A 365 -6.39 -3.94 -9.15
N TYR A 366 -5.37 -4.63 -8.67
CA TYR A 366 -4.46 -4.10 -7.66
C TYR A 366 -3.39 -3.22 -8.33
N ASP A 367 -2.91 -2.21 -7.62
CA ASP A 367 -1.81 -1.35 -8.06
C ASP A 367 -0.82 -1.17 -6.91
N PHE A 368 0.37 -1.74 -7.06
CA PHE A 368 1.44 -1.71 -6.06
C PHE A 368 1.86 -0.29 -5.68
N GLY A 369 1.72 0.68 -6.61
CA GLY A 369 2.00 2.08 -6.33
C GLY A 369 1.03 2.74 -5.33
N TRP A 370 -0.10 2.09 -5.01
CA TRP A 370 -1.18 2.67 -4.21
C TRP A 370 -1.70 1.71 -3.13
N GLN A 371 -0.91 1.55 -2.10
CA GLN A 371 -1.21 0.65 -0.97
C GLN A 371 -2.12 1.36 0.03
N ARG A 372 -3.42 1.35 -0.23
CA ARG A 372 -4.39 2.09 0.57
C ARG A 372 -5.05 1.24 1.64
N GLU A 373 -5.30 1.88 2.78
CA GLU A 373 -6.22 1.36 3.77
C GLU A 373 -7.67 1.66 3.36
N PHE A 374 -8.53 0.68 3.57
CA PHE A 374 -9.99 0.77 3.40
C PHE A 374 -10.64 0.80 4.78
N ILE A 375 -11.14 1.97 5.18
CA ILE A 375 -11.75 2.20 6.50
C ILE A 375 -13.26 1.96 6.38
N PHE A 376 -13.80 1.00 7.11
CA PHE A 376 -15.23 0.72 7.10
C PHE A 376 -16.03 1.95 7.55
N GLU A 377 -17.11 2.26 6.84
CA GLU A 377 -18.03 3.35 7.22
C GLU A 377 -18.62 3.14 8.61
N LYS A 378 -18.96 1.88 8.93
CA LYS A 378 -19.41 1.41 10.24
C LYS A 378 -18.51 0.26 10.69
N LEU A 379 -18.31 0.14 11.99
CA LEU A 379 -17.58 -1.00 12.55
C LEU A 379 -18.19 -2.29 12.03
N PHE A 380 -17.34 -3.17 11.51
CA PHE A 380 -17.77 -4.44 10.97
C PHE A 380 -17.62 -5.54 12.05
N GLU A 381 -18.72 -6.22 12.38
CA GLU A 381 -18.73 -7.28 13.38
C GLU A 381 -18.16 -8.58 12.82
N VAL A 382 -17.22 -9.17 13.58
CA VAL A 382 -16.62 -10.48 13.31
C VAL A 382 -16.92 -11.36 14.52
N PRO A 383 -17.94 -12.25 14.45
CA PRO A 383 -18.23 -13.21 15.49
C PRO A 383 -17.07 -14.20 15.71
N ALA A 384 -16.92 -14.69 16.94
CA ALA A 384 -15.95 -15.76 17.26
C ALA A 384 -16.11 -16.96 16.31
N GLY A 385 -14.99 -17.55 15.90
CA GLY A 385 -14.95 -18.66 14.94
C GLY A 385 -15.13 -18.24 13.47
N SER A 386 -15.30 -16.94 13.18
CA SER A 386 -15.31 -16.45 11.81
C SER A 386 -13.90 -16.42 11.23
N ARG A 387 -13.77 -16.67 9.92
CA ARG A 387 -12.52 -16.62 9.16
C ARG A 387 -12.52 -15.45 8.20
N LEU A 388 -11.49 -14.59 8.26
CA LEU A 388 -11.17 -13.66 7.19
C LEU A 388 -10.30 -14.41 6.18
N ILE A 389 -10.77 -14.52 4.94
CA ILE A 389 -10.10 -15.23 3.86
C ILE A 389 -9.62 -14.21 2.85
N ALA A 390 -8.30 -14.14 2.63
CA ALA A 390 -7.69 -13.34 1.59
C ALA A 390 -7.37 -14.24 0.39
N GLU A 391 -7.82 -13.83 -0.80
CA GLU A 391 -7.60 -14.52 -2.07
C GLU A 391 -6.90 -13.53 -3.02
N TYR A 392 -5.71 -13.88 -3.48
CA TYR A 392 -4.90 -13.04 -4.36
C TYR A 392 -4.64 -13.74 -5.68
N VAL A 393 -4.53 -12.96 -6.74
CA VAL A 393 -4.14 -13.45 -8.06
C VAL A 393 -2.86 -12.74 -8.48
N PHE A 394 -1.85 -13.50 -8.88
CA PHE A 394 -0.56 -13.00 -9.32
C PHE A 394 -0.35 -13.25 -10.82
N ASP A 395 0.40 -12.35 -11.46
CA ASP A 395 0.81 -12.46 -12.86
C ASP A 395 2.34 -12.39 -12.94
N ASN A 396 2.98 -13.57 -12.98
CA ASN A 396 4.43 -13.74 -13.16
C ASN A 396 4.80 -13.96 -14.63
N SER A 397 3.94 -13.58 -15.58
CA SER A 397 4.19 -13.72 -17.01
C SER A 397 4.90 -12.51 -17.62
N THR A 398 5.35 -12.67 -18.86
CA THR A 398 5.92 -11.58 -19.68
C THR A 398 4.87 -10.53 -20.09
N ALA A 399 3.58 -10.79 -19.92
CA ALA A 399 2.51 -9.83 -20.21
C ALA A 399 2.38 -8.76 -19.11
N ASN A 400 2.87 -9.04 -17.90
CA ASN A 400 2.94 -8.06 -16.83
C ASN A 400 4.18 -7.17 -16.97
N ALA A 401 3.99 -5.95 -17.47
CA ALA A 401 5.08 -5.00 -17.68
C ALA A 401 5.80 -4.56 -16.38
N ALA A 402 5.17 -4.75 -15.21
CA ALA A 402 5.77 -4.43 -13.90
C ALA A 402 6.55 -5.61 -13.31
N ASN A 403 6.52 -6.81 -13.95
CA ASN A 403 7.23 -7.98 -13.47
C ASN A 403 8.74 -7.83 -13.71
N PRO A 404 9.57 -7.81 -12.65
CA PRO A 404 11.02 -7.64 -12.82
C PRO A 404 11.70 -8.86 -13.45
N ASP A 405 11.16 -10.07 -13.22
CA ASP A 405 11.74 -11.31 -13.76
C ASP A 405 10.68 -12.42 -13.90
N PRO A 406 10.16 -12.67 -15.12
CA PRO A 406 9.17 -13.71 -15.37
C PRO A 406 9.76 -15.13 -15.50
N LYS A 407 11.08 -15.29 -15.47
CA LYS A 407 11.75 -16.57 -15.77
C LYS A 407 11.98 -17.44 -14.53
N HIS A 408 11.82 -16.89 -13.35
CA HIS A 408 12.05 -17.58 -12.09
C HIS A 408 10.77 -17.75 -11.28
N ASN A 409 10.71 -18.84 -10.50
CA ASN A 409 9.69 -18.98 -9.47
C ASN A 409 9.87 -17.88 -8.42
N VAL A 410 8.75 -17.42 -7.88
CA VAL A 410 8.72 -16.36 -6.85
C VAL A 410 8.15 -16.93 -5.58
N THR A 411 8.86 -16.72 -4.48
CA THR A 411 8.46 -17.18 -3.14
C THR A 411 8.13 -16.00 -2.25
N PHE A 412 7.57 -16.29 -1.07
CA PHE A 412 7.35 -15.29 -0.03
C PHE A 412 8.64 -14.55 0.33
N GLY A 413 8.56 -13.24 0.43
CA GLY A 413 9.65 -12.40 0.93
C GLY A 413 9.27 -10.92 0.94
N GLU A 414 10.03 -10.15 1.72
CA GLU A 414 9.75 -8.73 1.96
C GLU A 414 10.28 -7.82 0.85
N GLN A 415 11.22 -8.29 0.02
CA GLN A 415 11.80 -7.47 -1.05
C GLN A 415 10.88 -7.39 -2.26
N THR A 416 10.92 -6.27 -2.99
CA THR A 416 10.07 -6.01 -4.18
C THR A 416 10.23 -7.08 -5.28
N SER A 417 11.37 -7.77 -5.35
CA SER A 417 11.62 -8.87 -6.28
C SER A 417 10.90 -10.17 -5.90
N GLN A 418 10.50 -10.31 -4.65
CA GLN A 418 9.71 -11.41 -4.09
C GLN A 418 8.23 -11.04 -4.11
N GLU A 419 7.36 -11.85 -3.47
CA GLU A 419 5.92 -11.53 -3.36
C GLU A 419 5.39 -11.78 -1.95
N MET A 420 4.28 -11.11 -1.65
CA MET A 420 3.53 -11.25 -0.42
C MET A 420 2.04 -11.41 -0.72
N LEU A 421 1.38 -12.31 0.00
CA LEU A 421 -0.03 -12.21 0.31
C LEU A 421 -0.12 -11.69 1.73
N PHE A 422 -0.52 -10.45 1.88
CA PHE A 422 -0.58 -9.80 3.19
C PHE A 422 -1.77 -8.86 3.26
N THR A 423 -2.77 -9.20 4.07
CA THR A 423 -3.91 -8.31 4.32
C THR A 423 -3.89 -7.86 5.76
N PHE A 424 -3.56 -6.62 5.99
CA PHE A 424 -3.63 -5.99 7.30
C PHE A 424 -5.07 -5.76 7.71
N VAL A 425 -5.40 -5.99 8.98
CA VAL A 425 -6.70 -5.64 9.57
C VAL A 425 -6.50 -4.89 10.89
N ARG A 426 -7.22 -3.78 11.06
CA ARG A 426 -7.32 -3.05 12.32
C ARG A 426 -8.64 -3.35 12.98
N PHE A 427 -8.59 -3.71 14.24
CA PHE A 427 -9.77 -4.15 14.99
C PHE A 427 -9.65 -3.83 16.48
N ARG A 428 -10.68 -4.11 17.23
CA ARG A 428 -10.68 -4.28 18.67
C ARG A 428 -11.48 -5.49 19.07
N TRP A 429 -11.16 -6.09 20.19
CA TRP A 429 -12.04 -7.10 20.78
C TRP A 429 -13.31 -6.41 21.31
N LYS A 430 -14.45 -7.09 21.21
CA LYS A 430 -15.74 -6.48 21.52
C LYS A 430 -15.87 -6.14 23.03
N ASP A 431 -15.33 -6.98 23.89
CA ASP A 431 -15.36 -6.88 25.35
C ASP A 431 -14.07 -6.34 25.99
N GLU A 432 -13.10 -5.90 25.18
CA GLU A 432 -11.83 -5.34 25.65
C GLU A 432 -11.89 -3.84 25.84
N THR A 433 -11.26 -3.38 26.93
CA THR A 433 -11.00 -1.97 27.21
C THR A 433 -9.55 -1.78 27.65
N SER A 434 -9.07 -0.54 27.72
CA SER A 434 -7.72 -0.25 28.24
C SER A 434 -7.52 -0.65 29.71
N THR A 435 -8.62 -0.77 30.47
CA THR A 435 -8.62 -1.21 31.90
C THR A 435 -8.94 -2.70 32.06
N ASN A 436 -9.44 -3.36 31.00
CA ASN A 436 -9.72 -4.79 30.98
C ASN A 436 -9.11 -5.41 29.70
N ARG A 437 -7.80 -5.61 29.74
CA ARG A 437 -7.03 -6.12 28.57
C ARG A 437 -7.26 -7.60 28.35
N ARG A 438 -7.32 -8.00 27.09
CA ARG A 438 -7.46 -9.38 26.62
C ARG A 438 -6.22 -9.82 25.84
N ASP A 439 -5.07 -9.82 26.50
CA ASP A 439 -3.81 -10.24 25.88
C ASP A 439 -3.78 -11.74 25.58
N ASP A 440 -4.58 -12.54 26.31
CA ASP A 440 -4.86 -13.94 26.01
C ASP A 440 -5.56 -14.14 24.66
N TYR A 441 -6.54 -13.28 24.31
CA TYR A 441 -7.21 -13.31 23.00
C TYR A 441 -6.24 -12.98 21.87
N GLN A 442 -5.38 -11.98 22.10
CA GLN A 442 -4.37 -11.60 21.13
C GLN A 442 -3.34 -12.72 20.90
N LYS A 443 -2.95 -13.42 21.95
CA LYS A 443 -2.05 -14.57 21.85
C LYS A 443 -2.69 -15.73 21.08
N ALA A 444 -3.96 -16.03 21.33
CA ALA A 444 -4.70 -17.04 20.58
C ALA A 444 -4.81 -16.67 19.09
N LEU A 445 -5.11 -15.41 18.79
CA LEU A 445 -5.17 -14.91 17.41
C LEU A 445 -3.83 -15.06 16.69
N GLN A 446 -2.70 -14.78 17.36
CA GLN A 446 -1.36 -14.95 16.78
C GLN A 446 -1.07 -16.41 16.40
N GLY A 447 -1.54 -17.38 17.20
CA GLY A 447 -1.50 -18.80 16.86
C GLY A 447 -2.29 -19.11 15.58
N ASN A 448 -3.49 -18.54 15.47
CA ASN A 448 -4.33 -18.70 14.28
C ASN A 448 -3.74 -18.04 13.02
N VAL A 449 -2.99 -16.93 13.15
CA VAL A 449 -2.26 -16.32 12.01
C VAL A 449 -1.28 -17.32 11.42
N MET A 450 -0.47 -17.97 12.25
CA MET A 450 0.51 -18.96 11.78
C MET A 450 -0.14 -20.18 11.13
N PHE A 451 -1.25 -20.65 11.71
CA PHE A 451 -1.97 -21.80 11.18
C PHE A 451 -2.59 -21.48 9.82
N GLY A 452 -3.39 -20.41 9.73
CA GLY A 452 -4.07 -20.02 8.49
C GLY A 452 -3.15 -19.49 7.39
N ALA A 453 -1.87 -19.21 7.73
CA ALA A 453 -0.82 -18.84 6.76
C ALA A 453 -0.19 -20.04 6.06
N LEU A 454 -0.54 -21.27 6.44
CA LEU A 454 0.02 -22.51 5.90
C LEU A 454 -1.07 -23.49 5.43
N ASP A 455 -2.26 -23.46 6.04
CA ASP A 455 -3.39 -24.32 5.70
C ASP A 455 -4.08 -23.83 4.40
N ASP A 456 -3.50 -24.19 3.28
CA ASP A 456 -3.93 -23.76 1.95
C ASP A 456 -5.31 -24.28 1.55
N ASN A 457 -5.62 -25.52 1.97
CA ASN A 457 -6.85 -26.19 1.59
C ASN A 457 -8.00 -25.85 2.56
N MET A 458 -7.70 -25.22 3.70
CA MET A 458 -8.63 -24.81 4.77
C MET A 458 -9.35 -25.98 5.42
N ASP A 459 -8.66 -27.12 5.58
CA ASP A 459 -9.22 -28.34 6.20
C ASP A 459 -8.92 -28.46 7.71
N ASP A 460 -8.31 -27.41 8.30
CA ASP A 460 -7.88 -27.34 9.71
C ASP A 460 -6.77 -28.32 10.06
N ARG A 461 -5.93 -28.68 9.08
CA ARG A 461 -4.76 -29.54 9.24
C ARG A 461 -3.59 -29.03 8.42
N LEU A 462 -2.40 -29.09 8.97
CA LEU A 462 -1.17 -28.77 8.25
C LEU A 462 -0.50 -30.06 7.79
N GLN A 463 -0.64 -30.39 6.52
CA GLN A 463 -0.01 -31.56 5.92
C GLN A 463 1.34 -31.20 5.29
N ALA A 464 2.17 -32.24 5.01
CA ALA A 464 3.50 -32.05 4.42
C ALA A 464 3.50 -31.31 3.08
N VAL A 465 2.42 -31.40 2.29
CA VAL A 465 2.26 -30.73 1.00
C VAL A 465 2.16 -29.21 1.15
N GLU A 466 1.57 -28.73 2.23
CA GLU A 466 1.33 -27.29 2.48
C GLU A 466 2.57 -26.53 2.90
N PHE A 467 3.59 -27.23 3.41
CA PHE A 467 4.89 -26.61 3.65
C PHE A 467 5.67 -26.35 2.36
N ARG A 468 5.15 -26.78 1.20
CA ARG A 468 5.72 -26.61 -0.16
C ARG A 468 7.24 -26.79 -0.18
N ASN A 469 7.96 -26.06 -1.02
CA ASN A 469 9.42 -26.09 -1.09
C ASN A 469 10.10 -24.91 -0.38
N SER A 470 9.36 -24.21 0.49
CA SER A 470 9.91 -23.10 1.24
C SER A 470 11.07 -23.52 2.15
N PRO A 471 12.28 -22.97 1.99
CA PRO A 471 13.40 -23.25 2.89
C PRO A 471 13.10 -22.92 4.35
N ARG A 472 12.20 -21.97 4.59
CA ARG A 472 11.75 -21.54 5.92
C ARG A 472 11.06 -22.66 6.68
N PHE A 473 10.29 -23.50 5.97
CA PHE A 473 9.47 -24.56 6.54
C PHE A 473 10.03 -25.97 6.33
N ALA A 474 11.15 -26.12 5.60
CA ALA A 474 11.80 -27.41 5.43
C ALA A 474 12.09 -28.16 6.76
N PRO A 475 12.54 -27.50 7.84
CA PRO A 475 12.68 -28.15 9.14
C PRO A 475 11.36 -28.70 9.69
N PHE A 476 10.24 -28.00 9.50
CA PHE A 476 8.93 -28.43 9.99
C PHE A 476 8.46 -29.71 9.31
N LYS A 477 8.71 -29.89 8.01
CA LYS A 477 8.41 -31.15 7.30
C LYS A 477 9.07 -32.36 7.98
N ALA A 478 10.32 -32.21 8.42
CA ALA A 478 11.05 -33.28 9.06
C ALA A 478 10.51 -33.63 10.47
N PHE A 479 9.97 -32.63 11.17
CA PHE A 479 9.41 -32.81 12.52
C PHE A 479 7.94 -33.25 12.53
N LEU A 480 7.22 -33.13 11.43
CA LEU A 480 5.79 -33.40 11.35
C LEU A 480 5.43 -34.80 11.95
N PRO A 481 6.08 -35.92 11.58
CA PRO A 481 5.76 -37.22 12.15
C PRO A 481 6.04 -37.38 13.65
N MET A 482 6.85 -36.46 14.23
CA MET A 482 7.19 -36.48 15.65
C MET A 482 6.18 -35.75 16.52
N VAL A 483 5.47 -34.79 15.94
CA VAL A 483 4.54 -33.88 16.63
C VAL A 483 3.08 -34.17 16.29
N ASP A 484 2.82 -34.96 15.26
CA ASP A 484 1.51 -35.56 14.92
C ASP A 484 1.19 -36.63 15.95
N ALA A 485 0.54 -36.23 17.05
CA ALA A 485 0.27 -37.10 18.21
C ALA A 485 -0.84 -38.12 17.94
N ASN A 486 -1.84 -37.74 17.15
CA ASN A 486 -2.99 -38.58 16.80
C ASN A 486 -2.72 -39.44 15.55
N LYS A 487 -1.60 -39.20 14.83
CA LYS A 487 -1.13 -39.95 13.65
C LYS A 487 -2.12 -39.91 12.47
N ASP A 488 -2.80 -38.81 12.29
CA ASP A 488 -3.75 -38.61 11.20
C ASP A 488 -3.12 -38.02 9.91
N GLY A 489 -1.81 -37.75 9.93
CA GLY A 489 -1.01 -37.31 8.80
C GLY A 489 -0.94 -35.79 8.64
N GLY A 490 -1.47 -35.01 9.58
CA GLY A 490 -1.41 -33.57 9.65
C GLY A 490 -1.23 -33.04 11.06
N LEU A 491 -1.02 -31.76 11.22
CA LEU A 491 -1.03 -31.10 12.54
C LEU A 491 -2.31 -30.26 12.67
N ASP A 492 -3.08 -30.53 13.70
CA ASP A 492 -4.13 -29.61 14.12
C ASP A 492 -3.56 -28.40 14.90
N LYS A 493 -4.41 -27.44 15.27
CA LYS A 493 -4.00 -26.24 16.01
C LYS A 493 -3.38 -26.57 17.38
N THR A 494 -3.83 -27.64 18.03
CA THR A 494 -3.35 -28.07 19.34
C THR A 494 -1.96 -28.66 19.22
N GLU A 495 -1.76 -29.53 18.24
CA GLU A 495 -0.48 -30.17 17.94
C GLU A 495 0.56 -29.16 17.49
N LEU A 496 0.18 -28.18 16.63
CA LEU A 496 1.05 -27.09 16.23
C LEU A 496 1.48 -26.25 17.44
N ALA A 497 0.55 -25.91 18.34
CA ALA A 497 0.87 -25.15 19.55
C ALA A 497 1.84 -25.92 20.46
N ALA A 498 1.64 -27.22 20.63
CA ALA A 498 2.55 -28.10 21.38
C ALA A 498 3.93 -28.17 20.73
N ALA A 499 4.00 -28.31 19.41
CA ALA A 499 5.25 -28.34 18.65
C ALA A 499 6.03 -27.03 18.80
N MET A 500 5.36 -25.88 18.70
CA MET A 500 5.98 -24.57 18.90
C MET A 500 6.50 -24.38 20.33
N ALA A 501 5.74 -24.80 21.33
CA ALA A 501 6.18 -24.76 22.74
C ALA A 501 7.41 -25.63 22.99
N MET A 502 7.46 -26.83 22.38
CA MET A 502 8.61 -27.72 22.44
C MET A 502 9.86 -27.08 21.81
N MET A 503 9.73 -26.50 20.61
CA MET A 503 10.85 -25.80 19.94
C MET A 503 11.36 -24.59 20.73
N GLN A 504 10.46 -23.85 21.37
CA GLN A 504 10.85 -22.72 22.21
C GLN A 504 11.66 -23.18 23.43
N LYS A 505 11.25 -24.28 24.07
CA LYS A 505 12.01 -24.91 25.19
C LYS A 505 13.39 -25.38 24.73
N MET A 506 13.49 -26.01 23.56
CA MET A 506 14.77 -26.45 22.98
C MET A 506 15.72 -25.28 22.73
N ARG A 507 15.22 -24.16 22.22
CA ARG A 507 16.02 -22.93 22.04
C ARG A 507 16.51 -22.33 23.35
N GLN A 508 15.68 -22.34 24.39
CA GLN A 508 16.02 -21.81 25.72
C GLN A 508 16.97 -22.74 26.49
N GLY A 509 16.89 -24.06 26.23
CA GLY A 509 17.70 -25.11 26.90
C GLY A 509 19.10 -25.30 26.30
N GLY A 510 19.56 -24.48 25.37
CA GLY A 510 20.93 -24.51 24.86
C GLY A 510 21.30 -25.71 23.96
N LEU A 511 20.32 -26.50 23.53
CA LEU A 511 20.53 -27.52 22.50
C LEU A 511 20.43 -26.82 21.14
N GLY A 512 21.57 -26.45 20.57
CA GLY A 512 21.68 -25.73 19.32
C GLY A 512 20.92 -26.41 18.20
N ALA A 513 20.06 -25.65 17.52
CA ALA A 513 19.57 -26.04 16.22
C ALA A 513 20.77 -26.22 15.26
N PRO A 514 20.80 -27.24 14.40
CA PRO A 514 21.86 -27.34 13.39
C PRO A 514 21.84 -26.07 12.54
N ALA A 515 22.96 -25.35 12.57
CA ALA A 515 23.15 -24.15 11.77
C ALA A 515 22.86 -24.49 10.30
N ALA A 516 21.89 -23.83 9.70
CA ALA A 516 21.71 -23.84 8.26
C ALA A 516 23.02 -23.27 7.67
N LYS A 517 23.79 -24.11 6.97
CA LYS A 517 24.96 -23.68 6.23
C LYS A 517 24.51 -22.63 5.22
N ALA A 518 25.04 -21.41 5.36
CA ALA A 518 24.95 -20.40 4.34
C ALA A 518 25.49 -20.98 3.02
N ALA A 519 24.68 -20.95 1.98
CA ALA A 519 25.15 -21.29 0.65
C ALA A 519 26.21 -20.25 0.24
N PRO A 520 27.33 -20.68 -0.37
CA PRO A 520 28.34 -19.75 -0.86
C PRO A 520 27.75 -18.94 -2.01
N GLY A 521 27.99 -17.65 -2.00
CA GLY A 521 27.53 -16.72 -3.01
C GLY A 521 28.07 -17.06 -4.41
N SER A 522 27.22 -16.88 -5.39
CA SER A 522 27.58 -16.58 -6.78
C SER A 522 26.49 -15.68 -7.37
#